data_2294d523bf143b4d7fce8a5af1a9deae
#
_entry.id   2294d523bf143b4d7fce8a5af1a9deae
#
_cell.length_a   1.000
_cell.length_b   1.000
_cell.length_c   1.000
_cell.angle_alpha   90.00
_cell.angle_beta   90.00
_cell.angle_gamma   90.00
#
_symmetry.space_group_name_H-M   'P 1'
#
loop_
_entity.id
_entity.type
_entity.pdbx_description
1 polymer ?
#
loop_
_entity_poly.entity_id
_entity_poly.type
_entity_poly.pdbx_seq_one_letter_code
_entity_poly.pdbx_strand_id
1 'polypeptide(L)'
;MRFTMKGLMKWTVLILFLIVCTQTVSAFSVSSISIDPSGSLTPSTPVTVSFKIENSGVFASDSELQLFSDLEKPRWTYTIIVNGIENLRPVIGGRTLTISGFELNYKTNDEVSVRVTLEGVAPIVAQTTNKTVIRITEYDSNGKALTSTQVEKTALVINTGEVASVIASRDADLQVYRTHIDEKAALGIDTSAAEVKYNEARQELDSARSRPSNEYAGALTDLTESTAAIEAGESALDKAWAENEVAAAQVPISNVDAIIGWFKGNSSTANDNQLPAIVAKREVAVSYLSNANDDIANGKYPQARVKAQDAYSKGNESYTDALARQKQISSGFSLPIPNIGGSLFIILGIVAVVLIVVGVIIYRKRSQWDELG
;
A
#
# COMPACT_ATOMS: atom_id res chain seq x y z
N MET A 1 -5.15 -60.33 -28.10
CA MET A 1 -3.77 -60.09 -27.64
C MET A 1 -3.80 -59.65 -26.17
N ARG A 2 -3.52 -60.60 -25.22
CA ARG A 2 -3.52 -60.27 -23.79
C ARG A 2 -2.12 -59.74 -23.42
N PHE A 3 -1.98 -58.44 -23.28
CA PHE A 3 -0.78 -57.85 -22.68
C PHE A 3 -0.75 -58.21 -21.20
N THR A 4 0.23 -58.97 -20.79
CA THR A 4 0.39 -59.32 -19.36
C THR A 4 0.90 -58.11 -18.59
N MET A 5 0.28 -57.80 -17.46
CA MET A 5 0.57 -56.70 -16.55
C MET A 5 2.09 -56.57 -16.15
N LYS A 6 2.83 -57.70 -16.22
CA LYS A 6 4.27 -57.75 -15.97
C LYS A 6 5.11 -57.09 -17.09
N GLY A 7 4.62 -57.02 -18.33
CA GLY A 7 5.30 -56.31 -19.44
C GLY A 7 5.16 -54.80 -19.29
N LEU A 8 3.99 -54.31 -18.91
CA LEU A 8 3.69 -52.88 -18.73
C LEU A 8 4.56 -52.28 -17.61
N MET A 9 4.74 -53.02 -16.50
CA MET A 9 5.57 -52.56 -15.35
C MET A 9 7.05 -52.45 -15.68
N LYS A 10 7.56 -53.29 -16.59
CA LYS A 10 8.97 -53.19 -17.05
C LYS A 10 9.20 -51.98 -17.95
N TRP A 11 8.22 -51.64 -18.79
CA TRP A 11 8.30 -50.46 -19.65
C TRP A 11 8.16 -49.16 -18.86
N THR A 12 7.29 -49.08 -17.85
CA THR A 12 7.14 -47.92 -16.97
C THR A 12 8.41 -47.69 -16.13
N VAL A 13 9.09 -48.74 -15.62
CA VAL A 13 10.34 -48.60 -14.90
C VAL A 13 11.47 -48.14 -15.83
N LEU A 14 11.52 -48.65 -17.08
CA LEU A 14 12.52 -48.22 -18.07
C LEU A 14 12.33 -46.73 -18.48
N ILE A 15 11.09 -46.28 -18.68
CA ILE A 15 10.76 -44.88 -18.98
C ILE A 15 11.09 -43.98 -17.77
N LEU A 16 10.76 -44.42 -16.56
CA LEU A 16 11.08 -43.68 -15.34
C LEU A 16 12.61 -43.55 -15.13
N PHE A 17 13.38 -44.60 -15.49
CA PHE A 17 14.84 -44.58 -15.41
C PHE A 17 15.47 -43.66 -16.46
N LEU A 18 14.85 -43.57 -17.66
CA LEU A 18 15.30 -42.66 -18.74
C LEU A 18 15.06 -41.19 -18.40
N ILE A 19 14.00 -40.88 -17.64
CA ILE A 19 13.66 -39.51 -17.19
C ILE A 19 14.62 -39.04 -16.08
N VAL A 20 15.16 -39.94 -15.25
CA VAL A 20 16.09 -39.59 -14.17
C VAL A 20 17.51 -39.29 -14.67
N CYS A 21 17.87 -39.67 -15.92
CA CYS A 21 19.21 -39.48 -16.44
C CYS A 21 19.47 -38.18 -17.22
N THR A 22 18.49 -37.24 -17.27
CA THR A 22 18.73 -35.91 -17.85
C THR A 22 19.01 -34.86 -16.77
N GLN A 23 19.90 -35.15 -15.83
CA GLN A 23 20.55 -34.09 -15.05
C GLN A 23 21.54 -33.42 -15.98
N THR A 24 21.21 -32.20 -16.44
CA THR A 24 22.19 -31.32 -17.07
C THR A 24 23.28 -31.03 -16.05
N VAL A 25 24.40 -31.72 -16.16
CA VAL A 25 25.58 -31.40 -15.38
C VAL A 25 26.02 -30.02 -15.82
N SER A 26 25.96 -29.06 -14.91
CA SER A 26 26.52 -27.73 -15.15
C SER A 26 28.04 -27.88 -15.30
N ALA A 27 28.57 -27.31 -16.38
CA ALA A 27 30.04 -27.35 -16.61
C ALA A 27 30.78 -26.45 -15.64
N PHE A 28 30.09 -25.53 -14.94
CA PHE A 28 30.71 -24.63 -13.96
C PHE A 28 29.82 -24.40 -12.73
N SER A 29 30.45 -23.97 -11.66
CA SER A 29 29.81 -23.41 -10.47
C SER A 29 30.34 -21.99 -10.23
N VAL A 30 29.52 -21.12 -9.63
CA VAL A 30 29.92 -19.77 -9.26
C VAL A 30 29.96 -19.68 -7.74
N SER A 31 31.08 -19.26 -7.19
CA SER A 31 31.22 -18.96 -5.76
C SER A 31 30.34 -17.73 -5.38
N SER A 32 30.27 -17.43 -4.09
CA SER A 32 29.54 -16.25 -3.58
C SER A 32 29.92 -14.98 -4.35
N ILE A 33 28.94 -14.40 -5.05
CA ILE A 33 29.11 -13.13 -5.74
C ILE A 33 29.04 -12.00 -4.71
N SER A 34 30.14 -11.25 -4.56
CA SER A 34 30.21 -10.06 -3.74
C SER A 34 29.92 -8.81 -4.59
N ILE A 35 29.04 -7.98 -4.12
CA ILE A 35 28.69 -6.68 -4.74
C ILE A 35 28.93 -5.60 -3.72
N ASP A 36 29.75 -4.61 -4.07
CA ASP A 36 30.08 -3.47 -3.23
C ASP A 36 29.78 -2.14 -3.98
N PRO A 37 28.93 -1.26 -3.43
CA PRO A 37 28.16 -1.41 -2.20
C PRO A 37 27.05 -2.44 -2.32
N SER A 38 26.73 -3.10 -1.20
CA SER A 38 25.59 -4.01 -1.10
C SER A 38 24.29 -3.23 -0.92
N GLY A 39 23.18 -3.74 -1.47
CA GLY A 39 21.85 -3.14 -1.33
C GLY A 39 21.42 -2.33 -2.55
N SER A 40 20.64 -1.26 -2.32
CA SER A 40 20.17 -0.39 -3.39
C SER A 40 21.25 0.57 -3.87
N LEU A 41 21.19 0.89 -5.15
CA LEU A 41 22.14 1.77 -5.82
C LEU A 41 21.44 3.07 -6.24
N THR A 42 22.19 4.16 -6.25
CA THR A 42 21.76 5.42 -6.87
C THR A 42 22.60 5.68 -8.14
N PRO A 43 22.07 6.46 -9.11
CA PRO A 43 22.78 6.77 -10.33
C PRO A 43 24.23 7.23 -10.09
N SER A 44 25.16 6.75 -10.91
CA SER A 44 26.59 7.04 -10.82
C SER A 44 27.32 6.50 -9.60
N THR A 45 26.67 5.74 -8.71
CA THR A 45 27.36 5.04 -7.62
C THR A 45 28.38 4.06 -8.21
N PRO A 46 29.67 4.12 -7.82
CA PRO A 46 30.66 3.11 -8.21
C PRO A 46 30.27 1.76 -7.64
N VAL A 47 30.37 0.73 -8.48
CA VAL A 47 30.02 -0.66 -8.12
C VAL A 47 31.15 -1.57 -8.50
N THR A 48 31.57 -2.40 -7.55
CA THR A 48 32.54 -3.47 -7.77
C THR A 48 31.88 -4.82 -7.54
N VAL A 49 32.01 -5.74 -8.48
CA VAL A 49 31.51 -7.12 -8.37
C VAL A 49 32.67 -8.07 -8.46
N SER A 50 32.80 -8.98 -7.49
CA SER A 50 33.88 -9.98 -7.44
C SER A 50 33.30 -11.38 -7.20
N PHE A 51 33.76 -12.33 -7.96
CA PHE A 51 33.36 -13.75 -7.84
C PHE A 51 34.41 -14.66 -8.48
N LYS A 52 34.28 -15.97 -8.21
CA LYS A 52 35.07 -17.01 -8.81
C LYS A 52 34.16 -18.00 -9.53
N ILE A 53 34.52 -18.35 -10.74
CA ILE A 53 33.88 -19.42 -11.51
C ILE A 53 34.80 -20.64 -11.39
N GLU A 54 34.25 -21.74 -10.95
CA GLU A 54 34.98 -23.03 -10.82
C GLU A 54 34.46 -23.99 -11.86
N ASN A 55 35.34 -24.55 -12.63
CA ASN A 55 34.99 -25.57 -13.61
C ASN A 55 34.77 -26.91 -12.88
N SER A 56 33.58 -27.49 -13.05
CA SER A 56 33.21 -28.78 -12.49
C SER A 56 33.45 -29.97 -13.42
N GLY A 57 34.03 -29.71 -14.59
CA GLY A 57 34.30 -30.71 -15.62
C GLY A 57 35.22 -30.15 -16.72
N VAL A 58 35.24 -30.78 -17.88
CA VAL A 58 35.93 -30.25 -19.07
C VAL A 58 34.99 -29.29 -19.78
N PHE A 59 35.40 -28.03 -19.91
CA PHE A 59 34.67 -27.05 -20.70
C PHE A 59 34.80 -27.41 -22.18
N ALA A 60 33.70 -27.45 -22.92
CA ALA A 60 33.76 -27.74 -24.33
C ALA A 60 34.52 -26.61 -25.08
N SER A 61 35.49 -26.96 -25.92
CA SER A 61 36.35 -25.98 -26.60
C SER A 61 35.58 -25.02 -27.52
N ASP A 62 34.39 -25.42 -27.95
CA ASP A 62 33.50 -24.70 -28.88
C ASP A 62 32.31 -24.06 -28.15
N SER A 63 32.29 -24.12 -26.81
CA SER A 63 31.34 -23.39 -25.96
C SER A 63 31.86 -21.99 -25.63
N GLU A 64 30.97 -21.13 -25.08
CA GLU A 64 31.34 -19.80 -24.63
C GLU A 64 30.68 -19.49 -23.27
N LEU A 65 31.44 -18.79 -22.43
CA LEU A 65 30.93 -18.23 -21.20
C LEU A 65 30.76 -16.72 -21.35
N GLN A 66 29.52 -16.25 -21.32
CA GLN A 66 29.19 -14.84 -21.46
C GLN A 66 28.83 -14.24 -20.13
N LEU A 67 29.48 -13.15 -19.77
CA LEU A 67 29.24 -12.34 -18.59
C LEU A 67 28.65 -11.01 -19.06
N PHE A 68 27.47 -10.64 -18.51
CA PHE A 68 26.75 -9.43 -18.91
C PHE A 68 26.47 -8.56 -17.68
N SER A 69 26.50 -7.24 -17.87
CA SER A 69 26.11 -6.26 -16.86
C SER A 69 25.38 -5.04 -17.47
N ASP A 70 24.39 -4.52 -16.75
CA ASP A 70 23.72 -3.27 -17.04
C ASP A 70 24.47 -2.04 -16.50
N LEU A 71 25.57 -2.23 -15.75
CA LEU A 71 26.37 -1.11 -15.26
C LEU A 71 26.86 -0.22 -16.42
N GLU A 72 27.01 1.05 -16.18
CA GLU A 72 27.63 1.96 -17.11
C GLU A 72 29.15 1.96 -16.95
N LYS A 73 29.86 2.19 -18.07
CA LYS A 73 31.34 2.21 -18.13
C LYS A 73 31.98 0.94 -17.51
N PRO A 74 31.45 -0.25 -17.79
CA PRO A 74 31.95 -1.47 -17.16
C PRO A 74 33.37 -1.78 -17.63
N ARG A 75 34.18 -2.23 -16.68
CA ARG A 75 35.56 -2.70 -16.89
C ARG A 75 35.71 -4.06 -16.27
N TRP A 76 36.06 -5.05 -17.07
CA TRP A 76 36.24 -6.42 -16.66
C TRP A 76 37.71 -6.72 -16.49
N THR A 77 38.09 -7.29 -15.35
CA THR A 77 39.39 -7.90 -15.13
C THR A 77 39.15 -9.36 -14.78
N TYR A 78 39.80 -10.28 -15.46
CA TYR A 78 39.69 -11.69 -15.11
C TYR A 78 41.06 -12.39 -15.17
N THR A 79 41.19 -13.41 -14.31
CA THR A 79 42.38 -14.23 -14.18
C THR A 79 41.98 -15.68 -14.31
N ILE A 80 42.55 -16.36 -15.29
CA ILE A 80 42.41 -17.81 -15.43
C ILE A 80 43.47 -18.48 -14.54
N ILE A 81 43.01 -19.32 -13.65
CA ILE A 81 43.87 -20.02 -12.68
C ILE A 81 43.86 -21.50 -13.02
N VAL A 82 45.02 -22.05 -13.34
CA VAL A 82 45.18 -23.48 -13.69
C VAL A 82 46.18 -24.11 -12.74
N ASN A 83 45.75 -25.07 -11.95
CA ASN A 83 46.57 -25.72 -10.92
C ASN A 83 47.28 -24.72 -10.01
N GLY A 84 46.60 -23.61 -9.65
CA GLY A 84 47.14 -22.55 -8.81
C GLY A 84 47.99 -21.50 -9.56
N ILE A 85 48.30 -21.69 -10.84
CA ILE A 85 49.05 -20.72 -11.65
C ILE A 85 48.09 -19.68 -12.23
N GLU A 86 48.34 -18.41 -11.90
CA GLU A 86 47.52 -17.27 -12.30
C GLU A 86 47.93 -16.71 -13.68
N ASN A 87 46.96 -16.62 -14.59
CA ASN A 87 47.12 -16.00 -15.90
C ASN A 87 46.15 -14.78 -15.99
N LEU A 88 46.69 -13.62 -15.67
CA LEU A 88 45.93 -12.34 -15.75
C LEU A 88 45.68 -12.01 -17.22
N ARG A 89 44.42 -11.59 -17.51
CA ARG A 89 43.99 -11.14 -18.84
C ARG A 89 43.89 -9.61 -18.87
N PRO A 90 44.04 -9.00 -20.06
CA PRO A 90 43.89 -7.55 -20.21
C PRO A 90 42.51 -7.09 -19.75
N VAL A 91 42.40 -5.82 -19.27
CA VAL A 91 41.15 -5.18 -18.92
C VAL A 91 40.28 -4.98 -20.17
N ILE A 92 39.06 -5.47 -20.15
CA ILE A 92 38.10 -5.40 -21.25
C ILE A 92 36.96 -4.45 -20.84
N GLY A 93 36.63 -3.47 -21.71
CA GLY A 93 35.46 -2.63 -21.55
C GLY A 93 34.24 -3.19 -22.27
N GLY A 94 33.07 -2.67 -21.98
CA GLY A 94 31.81 -3.07 -22.62
C GLY A 94 30.91 -3.89 -21.68
N ARG A 95 29.60 -3.88 -21.98
CA ARG A 95 28.61 -4.55 -21.14
C ARG A 95 28.72 -6.06 -21.09
N THR A 96 29.41 -6.63 -22.07
CA THR A 96 29.56 -8.08 -22.20
C THR A 96 31.04 -8.44 -22.25
N LEU A 97 31.44 -9.42 -21.45
CA LEU A 97 32.69 -10.13 -21.53
C LEU A 97 32.39 -11.56 -22.00
N THR A 98 33.05 -12.00 -23.06
CA THR A 98 32.98 -13.40 -23.52
C THR A 98 34.33 -14.10 -23.28
N ILE A 99 34.28 -15.24 -22.62
CA ILE A 99 35.43 -16.14 -22.41
C ILE A 99 35.17 -17.37 -23.28
N SER A 100 36.07 -17.62 -24.21
CA SER A 100 35.95 -18.78 -25.10
C SER A 100 36.16 -20.08 -24.31
N GLY A 101 35.41 -21.12 -24.63
CA GLY A 101 35.58 -22.45 -24.09
C GLY A 101 36.99 -22.98 -24.37
N PHE A 102 37.62 -22.58 -25.49
CA PHE A 102 39.02 -22.93 -25.80
C PHE A 102 39.99 -22.43 -24.73
N GLU A 103 39.77 -21.26 -24.14
CA GLU A 103 40.61 -20.71 -23.06
C GLU A 103 40.41 -21.46 -21.73
N LEU A 104 39.31 -22.18 -21.56
CA LEU A 104 38.95 -22.93 -20.34
C LEU A 104 39.09 -24.45 -20.51
N ASN A 105 39.42 -24.92 -21.73
CA ASN A 105 39.54 -26.33 -22.04
C ASN A 105 40.95 -26.85 -21.65
N TYR A 106 41.07 -27.45 -20.47
CA TYR A 106 42.28 -28.08 -19.97
C TYR A 106 42.02 -29.58 -19.73
N LYS A 107 43.07 -30.33 -19.40
CA LYS A 107 42.92 -31.76 -19.13
C LYS A 107 41.98 -32.03 -17.96
N THR A 108 41.33 -33.18 -17.98
CA THR A 108 40.33 -33.58 -16.98
C THR A 108 40.81 -33.51 -15.52
N ASN A 109 42.12 -33.64 -15.29
CA ASN A 109 42.71 -33.61 -13.96
C ASN A 109 43.25 -32.24 -13.55
N ASP A 110 43.14 -31.22 -14.41
CA ASP A 110 43.56 -29.86 -14.10
C ASP A 110 42.45 -29.12 -13.34
N GLU A 111 42.80 -28.46 -12.24
CA GLU A 111 41.92 -27.57 -11.52
C GLU A 111 41.91 -26.22 -12.26
N VAL A 112 40.76 -25.89 -12.88
CA VAL A 112 40.58 -24.65 -13.65
C VAL A 112 39.53 -23.77 -12.96
N SER A 113 39.92 -22.54 -12.72
CA SER A 113 38.96 -21.53 -12.23
C SER A 113 39.22 -20.15 -12.83
N VAL A 114 38.20 -19.30 -12.83
CA VAL A 114 38.30 -17.93 -13.31
C VAL A 114 37.87 -16.97 -12.21
N ARG A 115 38.80 -16.13 -11.77
CA ARG A 115 38.52 -15.03 -10.87
C ARG A 115 38.12 -13.83 -11.72
N VAL A 116 36.97 -13.23 -11.41
CA VAL A 116 36.43 -12.06 -12.17
C VAL A 116 36.22 -10.92 -11.22
N THR A 117 36.61 -9.74 -11.68
CA THR A 117 36.28 -8.46 -11.06
C THR A 117 35.65 -7.56 -12.14
N LEU A 118 34.47 -7.05 -11.88
CA LEU A 118 33.76 -6.07 -12.68
C LEU A 118 33.70 -4.78 -11.90
N GLU A 119 34.18 -3.70 -12.51
CA GLU A 119 34.01 -2.34 -12.02
C GLU A 119 33.10 -1.57 -12.99
N GLY A 120 32.23 -0.72 -12.44
CA GLY A 120 31.35 0.11 -13.23
C GLY A 120 30.63 1.12 -12.36
N VAL A 121 29.64 1.79 -12.93
CA VAL A 121 28.77 2.70 -12.16
C VAL A 121 27.31 2.36 -12.39
N ALA A 122 26.49 2.56 -11.38
CA ALA A 122 25.05 2.37 -11.49
C ALA A 122 24.44 3.28 -12.58
N PRO A 123 23.58 2.74 -13.47
CA PRO A 123 23.02 3.50 -14.58
C PRO A 123 22.02 4.56 -14.10
N ILE A 124 21.81 5.59 -14.93
CA ILE A 124 20.69 6.52 -14.76
C ILE A 124 19.40 5.79 -15.20
N VAL A 125 18.38 5.86 -14.36
CA VAL A 125 17.08 5.23 -14.62
C VAL A 125 15.96 6.27 -14.57
N ALA A 126 14.99 6.13 -15.48
CA ALA A 126 13.81 7.00 -15.51
C ALA A 126 12.82 6.71 -14.36
N GLN A 127 12.82 5.47 -13.89
CA GLN A 127 12.01 4.99 -12.76
C GLN A 127 12.86 4.01 -11.93
N THR A 128 12.62 3.97 -10.63
CA THR A 128 13.22 2.98 -9.72
C THR A 128 12.96 1.57 -10.24
N THR A 129 14.01 0.82 -10.54
CA THR A 129 13.93 -0.49 -11.18
C THR A 129 15.10 -1.40 -10.85
N ASN A 130 14.90 -2.71 -10.89
CA ASN A 130 15.97 -3.67 -10.82
C ASN A 130 16.82 -3.66 -12.10
N LYS A 131 18.15 -3.65 -11.93
CA LYS A 131 19.13 -3.77 -13.02
C LYS A 131 20.00 -4.98 -12.79
N THR A 132 20.36 -5.66 -13.88
CA THR A 132 21.29 -6.78 -13.83
C THR A 132 22.69 -6.27 -13.52
N VAL A 133 23.18 -6.55 -12.31
CA VAL A 133 24.56 -6.21 -11.92
C VAL A 133 25.54 -7.18 -12.55
N ILE A 134 25.19 -8.48 -12.54
CA ILE A 134 25.94 -9.53 -13.24
C ILE A 134 25.00 -10.66 -13.67
N ARG A 135 25.15 -11.12 -14.89
CA ARG A 135 24.54 -12.34 -15.40
C ARG A 135 25.62 -13.16 -16.10
N ILE A 136 25.71 -14.42 -15.74
CA ILE A 136 26.66 -15.40 -16.28
C ILE A 136 25.85 -16.45 -17.02
N THR A 137 26.13 -16.64 -18.32
CA THR A 137 25.40 -17.58 -19.18
C THR A 137 26.41 -18.38 -19.99
N GLU A 138 26.26 -19.70 -19.98
CA GLU A 138 27.00 -20.60 -20.88
C GLU A 138 26.21 -20.74 -22.20
N TYR A 139 26.94 -20.74 -23.29
CA TYR A 139 26.43 -21.02 -24.63
C TYR A 139 27.07 -22.29 -25.16
N ASP A 140 26.28 -23.17 -25.74
CA ASP A 140 26.77 -24.37 -26.41
C ASP A 140 27.42 -24.07 -27.75
N SER A 141 28.00 -25.11 -28.40
CA SER A 141 28.62 -25.03 -29.71
C SER A 141 27.71 -24.50 -30.83
N ASN A 142 26.41 -24.50 -30.64
CA ASN A 142 25.43 -23.98 -31.60
C ASN A 142 25.00 -22.52 -31.25
N GLY A 143 25.62 -21.91 -30.26
CA GLY A 143 25.27 -20.56 -29.77
C GLY A 143 23.94 -20.50 -28.99
N LYS A 144 23.47 -21.64 -28.49
CA LYS A 144 22.25 -21.70 -27.67
C LYS A 144 22.60 -21.52 -26.21
N ALA A 145 21.93 -20.56 -25.55
CA ALA A 145 22.09 -20.32 -24.12
C ALA A 145 21.59 -21.51 -23.28
N LEU A 146 22.42 -21.97 -22.34
CA LEU A 146 22.10 -23.00 -21.37
C LEU A 146 21.48 -22.31 -20.12
N THR A 147 20.18 -22.06 -20.18
CA THR A 147 19.46 -21.29 -19.13
C THR A 147 19.41 -22.01 -17.79
N SER A 148 19.61 -23.34 -17.77
CA SER A 148 19.65 -24.14 -16.53
C SER A 148 20.90 -23.86 -15.67
N THR A 149 21.96 -23.33 -16.28
CA THR A 149 23.23 -22.98 -15.62
C THR A 149 23.40 -21.49 -15.39
N GLN A 150 22.43 -20.67 -15.85
CA GLN A 150 22.50 -19.22 -15.74
C GLN A 150 22.49 -18.76 -14.29
N VAL A 151 23.43 -17.88 -13.94
CA VAL A 151 23.48 -17.20 -12.65
C VAL A 151 23.27 -15.72 -12.87
N GLU A 152 22.32 -15.13 -12.14
CA GLU A 152 22.01 -13.70 -12.23
C GLU A 152 21.92 -13.05 -10.85
N LYS A 153 22.47 -11.84 -10.72
CA LYS A 153 22.31 -10.95 -9.58
C LYS A 153 21.85 -9.60 -10.07
N THR A 154 20.81 -9.09 -9.43
CA THR A 154 20.25 -7.75 -9.70
C THR A 154 20.45 -6.87 -8.48
N ALA A 155 20.43 -5.55 -8.70
CA ALA A 155 20.31 -4.55 -7.65
C ALA A 155 19.23 -3.55 -8.01
N LEU A 156 18.53 -3.05 -7.00
CA LEU A 156 17.55 -1.99 -7.17
C LEU A 156 18.29 -0.67 -7.41
N VAL A 157 18.10 -0.08 -8.59
CA VAL A 157 18.60 1.28 -8.91
C VAL A 157 17.47 2.27 -8.71
N ILE A 158 17.68 3.23 -7.81
CA ILE A 158 16.66 4.18 -7.39
C ILE A 158 16.80 5.48 -8.18
N ASN A 159 15.69 5.97 -8.74
CA ASN A 159 15.61 7.29 -9.31
C ASN A 159 15.55 8.33 -8.17
N THR A 160 16.62 9.09 -7.98
CA THR A 160 16.71 10.12 -6.92
C THR A 160 15.70 11.25 -7.09
N GLY A 161 15.34 11.59 -8.34
CA GLY A 161 14.29 12.58 -8.63
C GLY A 161 12.89 12.11 -8.24
N GLU A 162 12.62 10.81 -8.38
CA GLU A 162 11.36 10.19 -7.94
C GLU A 162 11.21 10.27 -6.42
N VAL A 163 12.25 9.95 -5.66
CA VAL A 163 12.23 10.05 -4.18
C VAL A 163 11.94 11.48 -3.73
N ALA A 164 12.61 12.47 -4.33
CA ALA A 164 12.39 13.88 -3.99
C ALA A 164 10.95 14.32 -4.32
N SER A 165 10.39 13.87 -5.44
CA SER A 165 9.00 14.15 -5.83
C SER A 165 8.00 13.53 -4.87
N VAL A 166 8.23 12.27 -4.44
CA VAL A 166 7.35 11.59 -3.49
C VAL A 166 7.40 12.26 -2.12
N ILE A 167 8.58 12.70 -1.66
CA ILE A 167 8.72 13.48 -0.41
C ILE A 167 7.88 14.76 -0.48
N ALA A 168 7.96 15.51 -1.59
CA ALA A 168 7.20 16.74 -1.74
C ALA A 168 5.69 16.49 -1.78
N SER A 169 5.24 15.43 -2.47
CA SER A 169 3.83 15.02 -2.48
C SER A 169 3.35 14.66 -1.08
N ARG A 170 4.13 13.89 -0.34
CA ARG A 170 3.77 13.46 1.02
C ARG A 170 3.67 14.63 2.00
N ASP A 171 4.53 15.63 1.82
CA ASP A 171 4.47 16.86 2.61
C ASP A 171 3.16 17.61 2.38
N ALA A 172 2.74 17.71 1.12
CA ALA A 172 1.45 18.32 0.78
C ALA A 172 0.27 17.52 1.36
N ASP A 173 0.29 16.19 1.26
CA ASP A 173 -0.75 15.32 1.82
C ASP A 173 -0.85 15.48 3.35
N LEU A 174 0.28 15.57 4.04
CA LEU A 174 0.34 15.77 5.48
C LEU A 174 -0.24 17.14 5.90
N GLN A 175 -0.03 18.18 5.09
CA GLN A 175 -0.63 19.50 5.32
C GLN A 175 -2.16 19.47 5.13
N VAL A 176 -2.64 18.77 4.10
CA VAL A 176 -4.09 18.56 3.88
C VAL A 176 -4.69 17.82 5.06
N TYR A 177 -4.05 16.73 5.50
CA TYR A 177 -4.51 15.95 6.65
C TYR A 177 -4.54 16.79 7.93
N ARG A 178 -3.53 17.66 8.18
CA ARG A 178 -3.55 18.61 9.30
C ARG A 178 -4.78 19.52 9.24
N THR A 179 -5.10 20.04 8.05
CA THR A 179 -6.27 20.90 7.86
C THR A 179 -7.57 20.14 8.22
N HIS A 180 -7.69 18.87 7.81
CA HIS A 180 -8.87 18.06 8.14
C HIS A 180 -9.02 17.85 9.65
N ILE A 181 -7.90 17.60 10.37
CA ILE A 181 -7.91 17.49 11.83
C ILE A 181 -8.40 18.80 12.46
N ASP A 182 -7.86 19.93 12.06
CA ASP A 182 -8.20 21.24 12.60
C ASP A 182 -9.69 21.60 12.35
N GLU A 183 -10.20 21.31 11.15
CA GLU A 183 -11.61 21.48 10.81
C GLU A 183 -12.53 20.64 11.71
N LYS A 184 -12.17 19.38 11.98
CA LYS A 184 -12.98 18.50 12.82
C LYS A 184 -12.88 18.88 14.29
N ALA A 185 -11.70 19.26 14.78
CA ALA A 185 -11.51 19.78 16.12
C ALA A 185 -12.37 21.03 16.38
N ALA A 186 -12.47 21.95 15.39
CA ALA A 186 -13.31 23.13 15.45
C ALA A 186 -14.80 22.81 15.57
N LEU A 187 -15.23 21.63 15.11
CA LEU A 187 -16.60 21.11 15.28
C LEU A 187 -16.82 20.36 16.60
N GLY A 188 -15.79 20.30 17.46
CA GLY A 188 -15.86 19.60 18.75
C GLY A 188 -15.75 18.08 18.63
N ILE A 189 -15.27 17.57 17.49
CA ILE A 189 -15.04 16.14 17.28
C ILE A 189 -13.73 15.75 17.97
N ASP A 190 -13.66 14.59 18.61
CA ASP A 190 -12.43 14.06 19.19
C ASP A 190 -11.45 13.66 18.08
N THR A 191 -10.36 14.40 17.99
CA THR A 191 -9.30 14.19 17.00
C THR A 191 -8.07 13.49 17.56
N SER A 192 -8.10 13.02 18.80
CA SER A 192 -6.92 12.48 19.50
C SER A 192 -6.27 11.31 18.75
N ALA A 193 -7.04 10.37 18.23
CA ALA A 193 -6.53 9.25 17.45
C ALA A 193 -5.92 9.71 16.12
N ALA A 194 -6.49 10.71 15.47
CA ALA A 194 -5.98 11.30 14.25
C ALA A 194 -4.66 12.06 14.49
N GLU A 195 -4.54 12.78 15.61
CA GLU A 195 -3.30 13.46 16.01
C GLU A 195 -2.13 12.47 16.22
N VAL A 196 -2.39 11.30 16.81
CA VAL A 196 -1.37 10.26 16.93
C VAL A 196 -0.87 9.84 15.55
N LYS A 197 -1.77 9.58 14.61
CA LYS A 197 -1.42 9.18 13.24
C LYS A 197 -0.75 10.30 12.45
N TYR A 198 -1.10 11.55 12.68
CA TYR A 198 -0.39 12.69 12.11
C TYR A 198 1.07 12.74 12.56
N ASN A 199 1.33 12.52 13.85
CA ASN A 199 2.69 12.51 14.38
C ASN A 199 3.50 11.32 13.86
N GLU A 200 2.89 10.12 13.73
CA GLU A 200 3.51 8.95 13.10
C GLU A 200 3.89 9.28 11.64
N ALA A 201 2.93 9.77 10.84
CA ALA A 201 3.16 10.09 9.44
C ALA A 201 4.27 11.14 9.25
N ARG A 202 4.31 12.15 10.14
CA ARG A 202 5.35 13.17 10.14
C ARG A 202 6.71 12.60 10.48
N GLN A 203 6.80 11.72 11.47
CA GLN A 203 8.04 11.06 11.87
C GLN A 203 8.62 10.24 10.72
N GLU A 204 7.79 9.47 10.01
CA GLU A 204 8.23 8.68 8.87
C GLU A 204 8.68 9.58 7.70
N LEU A 205 7.97 10.69 7.43
CA LEU A 205 8.38 11.66 6.43
C LEU A 205 9.72 12.32 6.77
N ASP A 206 9.95 12.69 8.03
CA ASP A 206 11.21 13.28 8.50
C ASP A 206 12.35 12.25 8.46
N SER A 207 12.07 10.97 8.76
CA SER A 207 12.98 9.85 8.59
C SER A 207 13.41 9.73 7.11
N ALA A 208 12.45 9.67 6.19
CA ALA A 208 12.73 9.60 4.76
C ALA A 208 13.61 10.74 4.24
N ARG A 209 13.37 11.96 4.72
CA ARG A 209 14.17 13.15 4.36
C ARG A 209 15.63 13.09 4.85
N SER A 210 15.85 12.47 5.99
CA SER A 210 17.17 12.41 6.63
C SER A 210 18.05 11.31 6.06
N ARG A 211 17.49 10.34 5.30
CA ARG A 211 18.26 9.22 4.77
C ARG A 211 19.25 9.65 3.70
N PRO A 212 20.49 9.18 3.76
CA PRO A 212 21.48 9.41 2.71
C PRO A 212 21.09 8.64 1.43
N SER A 213 21.63 9.05 0.30
CA SER A 213 21.28 8.53 -1.03
C SER A 213 21.47 7.02 -1.20
N ASN A 214 22.42 6.43 -0.50
CA ASN A 214 22.64 4.97 -0.49
C ASN A 214 21.58 4.21 0.32
N GLU A 215 20.71 4.89 1.06
CA GLU A 215 19.61 4.32 1.84
C GLU A 215 18.22 4.71 1.29
N TYR A 216 18.13 5.21 0.07
CA TYR A 216 16.87 5.65 -0.52
C TYR A 216 15.81 4.53 -0.67
N ALA A 217 16.19 3.26 -0.68
CA ALA A 217 15.21 2.17 -0.55
C ALA A 217 14.48 2.23 0.80
N GLY A 218 15.20 2.52 1.88
CA GLY A 218 14.60 2.80 3.18
C GLY A 218 13.72 4.04 3.17
N ALA A 219 14.14 5.11 2.49
CA ALA A 219 13.32 6.32 2.34
C ALA A 219 11.97 6.03 1.66
N LEU A 220 11.94 5.18 0.62
CA LEU A 220 10.69 4.76 -0.03
C LEU A 220 9.79 3.93 0.91
N THR A 221 10.38 3.12 1.79
CA THR A 221 9.64 2.40 2.82
C THR A 221 9.02 3.36 3.82
N ASP A 222 9.80 4.30 4.37
CA ASP A 222 9.31 5.31 5.32
C ASP A 222 8.17 6.15 4.69
N LEU A 223 8.30 6.53 3.41
CA LEU A 223 7.24 7.25 2.68
C LEU A 223 5.96 6.43 2.51
N THR A 224 6.08 5.11 2.36
CA THR A 224 4.95 4.20 2.32
C THR A 224 4.27 4.10 3.68
N GLU A 225 5.05 4.02 4.76
CA GLU A 225 4.56 4.00 6.14
C GLU A 225 3.89 5.33 6.51
N SER A 226 4.47 6.47 6.08
CA SER A 226 3.83 7.79 6.21
C SER A 226 2.47 7.84 5.50
N THR A 227 2.35 7.26 4.29
CA THR A 227 1.07 7.15 3.58
C THR A 227 0.05 6.37 4.38
N ALA A 228 0.44 5.18 4.84
CA ALA A 228 -0.44 4.31 5.61
C ALA A 228 -0.91 4.97 6.91
N ALA A 229 -0.03 5.75 7.56
CA ALA A 229 -0.40 6.51 8.76
C ALA A 229 -1.41 7.62 8.45
N ILE A 230 -1.27 8.37 7.34
CA ILE A 230 -2.26 9.37 6.91
C ILE A 230 -3.61 8.71 6.63
N GLU A 231 -3.65 7.61 5.86
CA GLU A 231 -4.88 6.89 5.53
C GLU A 231 -5.58 6.35 6.78
N ALA A 232 -4.81 5.77 7.71
CA ALA A 232 -5.34 5.30 8.98
C ALA A 232 -5.89 6.45 9.85
N GLY A 233 -5.22 7.60 9.80
CA GLY A 233 -5.65 8.80 10.51
C GLY A 233 -6.92 9.42 9.94
N GLU A 234 -7.05 9.52 8.63
CA GLU A 234 -8.29 9.96 7.96
C GLU A 234 -9.46 9.04 8.30
N SER A 235 -9.21 7.72 8.32
CA SER A 235 -10.22 6.74 8.73
C SER A 235 -10.63 6.92 10.20
N ALA A 236 -9.68 7.19 11.10
CA ALA A 236 -9.96 7.46 12.51
C ALA A 236 -10.78 8.74 12.69
N LEU A 237 -10.49 9.77 11.89
CA LEU A 237 -11.21 11.04 11.89
C LEU A 237 -12.66 10.88 11.41
N ASP A 238 -12.86 10.12 10.32
CA ASP A 238 -14.19 9.80 9.82
C ASP A 238 -15.00 8.98 10.81
N LYS A 239 -14.36 8.05 11.53
CA LYS A 239 -14.98 7.27 12.60
C LYS A 239 -15.44 8.18 13.74
N ALA A 240 -14.55 9.02 14.25
CA ALA A 240 -14.86 9.94 15.35
C ALA A 240 -16.00 10.88 14.99
N TRP A 241 -16.04 11.35 13.75
CA TRP A 241 -17.14 12.16 13.26
C TRP A 241 -18.47 11.40 13.23
N ALA A 242 -18.47 10.15 12.75
CA ALA A 242 -19.69 9.32 12.74
C ALA A 242 -20.17 9.03 14.17
N GLU A 243 -19.27 8.76 15.11
CA GLU A 243 -19.60 8.55 16.53
C GLU A 243 -20.19 9.81 17.17
N ASN A 244 -19.67 10.98 16.81
CA ASN A 244 -20.22 12.26 17.26
C ASN A 244 -21.65 12.48 16.77
N GLU A 245 -21.94 12.21 15.48
CA GLU A 245 -23.28 12.30 14.90
C GLU A 245 -24.27 11.31 15.56
N VAL A 246 -23.81 10.10 15.88
CA VAL A 246 -24.61 9.10 16.61
C VAL A 246 -24.91 9.59 18.03
N ALA A 247 -23.94 10.16 18.73
CA ALA A 247 -24.15 10.72 20.05
C ALA A 247 -25.14 11.89 20.01
N ALA A 248 -25.04 12.76 19.01
CA ALA A 248 -26.01 13.85 18.80
C ALA A 248 -27.43 13.32 18.54
N ALA A 249 -27.57 12.25 17.77
CA ALA A 249 -28.88 11.64 17.47
C ALA A 249 -29.53 10.97 18.70
N GLN A 250 -28.72 10.50 19.65
CA GLN A 250 -29.24 9.91 20.89
C GLN A 250 -29.96 10.94 21.78
N VAL A 251 -29.59 12.22 21.71
CA VAL A 251 -30.16 13.27 22.56
C VAL A 251 -31.68 13.44 22.37
N PRO A 252 -32.21 13.72 21.15
CA PRO A 252 -33.65 13.86 20.99
C PRO A 252 -34.41 12.56 21.25
N ILE A 253 -33.80 11.38 21.01
CA ILE A 253 -34.40 10.07 21.33
C ILE A 253 -34.58 9.93 22.84
N SER A 254 -33.54 10.25 23.63
CA SER A 254 -33.62 10.20 25.09
C SER A 254 -34.63 11.20 25.63
N ASN A 255 -34.73 12.39 25.03
CA ASN A 255 -35.70 13.42 25.44
C ASN A 255 -37.14 12.97 25.17
N VAL A 256 -37.43 12.34 24.05
CA VAL A 256 -38.78 11.82 23.78
C VAL A 256 -39.10 10.64 24.67
N ASP A 257 -38.12 9.79 25.02
CA ASP A 257 -38.32 8.68 25.95
C ASP A 257 -38.76 9.18 27.33
N ALA A 258 -38.17 10.27 27.82
CA ALA A 258 -38.58 10.89 29.06
C ALA A 258 -40.05 11.36 29.05
N ILE A 259 -40.50 11.97 27.93
CA ILE A 259 -41.88 12.42 27.77
C ILE A 259 -42.83 11.23 27.62
N ILE A 260 -42.45 10.18 26.84
CA ILE A 260 -43.25 8.94 26.74
C ILE A 260 -43.40 8.30 28.10
N GLY A 261 -42.33 8.31 28.93
CA GLY A 261 -42.38 7.87 30.34
C GLY A 261 -43.38 8.63 31.19
N TRP A 262 -43.43 9.98 31.01
CA TRP A 262 -44.44 10.82 31.68
C TRP A 262 -45.88 10.47 31.26
N PHE A 263 -46.15 10.24 29.94
CA PHE A 263 -47.45 9.80 29.46
C PHE A 263 -47.88 8.46 30.11
N LYS A 264 -46.99 7.47 30.11
CA LYS A 264 -47.26 6.14 30.62
C LYS A 264 -47.41 6.08 32.15
N GLY A 265 -46.71 6.96 32.84
CA GLY A 265 -46.73 7.03 34.32
C GLY A 265 -47.99 7.66 34.93
N ASN A 266 -48.81 8.28 34.08
CA ASN A 266 -50.05 8.95 34.52
C ASN A 266 -51.27 8.28 33.87
N SER A 267 -52.16 7.71 34.71
CA SER A 267 -53.35 6.96 34.25
C SER A 267 -54.29 7.77 33.37
N SER A 268 -54.33 9.11 33.52
CA SER A 268 -55.16 10.01 32.72
C SER A 268 -54.57 10.23 31.29
N THR A 269 -53.29 9.99 31.08
CA THR A 269 -52.58 10.23 29.80
C THR A 269 -52.07 8.97 29.17
N ALA A 270 -52.04 7.82 29.82
CA ALA A 270 -51.52 6.56 29.35
C ALA A 270 -52.23 6.07 28.06
N ASN A 271 -53.50 6.44 27.86
CA ASN A 271 -54.30 6.11 26.68
C ASN A 271 -54.49 7.29 25.71
N ASP A 272 -53.54 8.25 25.72
CA ASP A 272 -53.61 9.39 24.80
C ASP A 272 -53.56 8.93 23.34
N ASN A 273 -54.45 9.47 22.52
CA ASN A 273 -54.64 9.06 21.13
C ASN A 273 -53.43 9.40 20.22
N GLN A 274 -52.59 10.36 20.61
CA GLN A 274 -51.39 10.74 19.84
C GLN A 274 -50.15 9.94 20.28
N LEU A 275 -50.17 9.32 21.45
CA LEU A 275 -49.02 8.58 21.97
C LEU A 275 -48.54 7.46 21.04
N PRO A 276 -49.40 6.64 20.39
CA PRO A 276 -48.94 5.63 19.44
C PRO A 276 -48.16 6.22 18.26
N ALA A 277 -48.57 7.38 17.71
CA ALA A 277 -47.87 8.03 16.59
C ALA A 277 -46.48 8.56 17.04
N ILE A 278 -46.40 9.12 18.23
CA ILE A 278 -45.10 9.58 18.84
C ILE A 278 -44.15 8.40 19.03
N VAL A 279 -44.66 7.31 19.61
CA VAL A 279 -43.87 6.08 19.80
C VAL A 279 -43.39 5.52 18.45
N ALA A 280 -44.26 5.47 17.43
CA ALA A 280 -43.85 4.97 16.10
C ALA A 280 -42.73 5.81 15.49
N LYS A 281 -42.77 7.14 15.57
CA LYS A 281 -41.67 7.99 15.10
C LYS A 281 -40.36 7.77 15.89
N ARG A 282 -40.47 7.58 17.20
CA ARG A 282 -39.33 7.25 18.06
C ARG A 282 -38.72 5.91 17.67
N GLU A 283 -39.52 4.86 17.39
CA GLU A 283 -39.00 3.56 16.95
C GLU A 283 -38.27 3.66 15.59
N VAL A 284 -38.77 4.47 14.68
CA VAL A 284 -38.06 4.75 13.41
C VAL A 284 -36.69 5.41 13.68
N ALA A 285 -36.64 6.39 14.59
CA ALA A 285 -35.38 7.03 14.96
C ALA A 285 -34.38 6.03 15.55
N VAL A 286 -34.84 5.15 16.44
CA VAL A 286 -33.99 4.09 17.04
C VAL A 286 -33.50 3.11 15.98
N SER A 287 -34.34 2.75 15.01
CA SER A 287 -33.93 1.88 13.91
C SER A 287 -32.80 2.52 13.07
N TYR A 288 -32.92 3.81 12.72
CA TYR A 288 -31.85 4.53 12.03
C TYR A 288 -30.58 4.61 12.88
N LEU A 289 -30.68 4.86 14.18
CA LEU A 289 -29.54 4.90 15.10
C LEU A 289 -28.84 3.55 15.20
N SER A 290 -29.59 2.44 15.27
CA SER A 290 -29.05 1.10 15.25
C SER A 290 -28.27 0.83 13.96
N ASN A 291 -28.89 1.16 12.82
CA ASN A 291 -28.24 1.01 11.51
C ASN A 291 -26.97 1.87 11.38
N ALA A 292 -26.94 3.06 11.99
CA ALA A 292 -25.76 3.91 12.01
C ALA A 292 -24.61 3.24 12.82
N ASN A 293 -24.92 2.67 13.97
CA ASN A 293 -23.95 1.92 14.78
C ASN A 293 -23.42 0.69 14.05
N ASP A 294 -24.29 -0.05 13.35
CA ASP A 294 -23.89 -1.19 12.51
C ASP A 294 -22.94 -0.75 11.39
N ASP A 295 -23.20 0.40 10.75
CA ASP A 295 -22.32 0.95 9.72
C ASP A 295 -20.96 1.39 10.30
N ILE A 296 -20.92 1.97 11.51
CA ILE A 296 -19.66 2.26 12.22
C ILE A 296 -18.88 0.97 12.46
N ALA A 297 -19.52 -0.07 12.98
CA ALA A 297 -18.90 -1.36 13.26
C ALA A 297 -18.32 -2.02 11.98
N ASN A 298 -18.91 -1.73 10.82
CA ASN A 298 -18.48 -2.21 9.52
C ASN A 298 -17.53 -1.24 8.77
N GLY A 299 -17.07 -0.16 9.42
CA GLY A 299 -16.17 0.82 8.80
C GLY A 299 -16.82 1.73 7.74
N LYS A 300 -18.15 1.78 7.67
CA LYS A 300 -18.92 2.57 6.69
C LYS A 300 -19.29 3.94 7.25
N TYR A 301 -18.29 4.71 7.65
CA TYR A 301 -18.48 5.97 8.39
C TYR A 301 -19.33 7.03 7.66
N PRO A 302 -19.19 7.26 6.33
CA PRO A 302 -20.05 8.20 5.62
C PRO A 302 -21.52 7.79 5.65
N GLN A 303 -21.83 6.50 5.51
CA GLN A 303 -23.20 5.98 5.58
C GLN A 303 -23.77 6.08 7.00
N ALA A 304 -22.92 5.78 8.01
CA ALA A 304 -23.29 5.93 9.41
C ALA A 304 -23.71 7.36 9.75
N ARG A 305 -22.99 8.37 9.25
CA ARG A 305 -23.34 9.79 9.46
C ARG A 305 -24.71 10.14 8.89
N VAL A 306 -25.01 9.70 7.66
CA VAL A 306 -26.32 9.93 7.04
C VAL A 306 -27.44 9.31 7.87
N LYS A 307 -27.28 8.07 8.31
CA LYS A 307 -28.28 7.39 9.17
C LYS A 307 -28.40 8.03 10.54
N ALA A 308 -27.30 8.50 11.12
CA ALA A 308 -27.34 9.25 12.37
C ALA A 308 -28.11 10.57 12.23
N GLN A 309 -27.93 11.29 11.13
CA GLN A 309 -28.69 12.50 10.82
C GLN A 309 -30.20 12.20 10.62
N ASP A 310 -30.53 11.09 9.96
CA ASP A 310 -31.93 10.63 9.83
C ASP A 310 -32.51 10.27 11.20
N ALA A 311 -31.73 9.60 12.06
CA ALA A 311 -32.11 9.28 13.45
C ALA A 311 -32.34 10.55 14.25
N TYR A 312 -31.43 11.53 14.18
CA TYR A 312 -31.58 12.83 14.82
C TYR A 312 -32.87 13.54 14.38
N SER A 313 -33.08 13.61 13.05
CA SER A 313 -34.24 14.26 12.47
C SER A 313 -35.56 13.63 12.94
N LYS A 314 -35.67 12.30 12.89
CA LYS A 314 -36.86 11.57 13.34
C LYS A 314 -37.04 11.61 14.86
N GLY A 315 -35.95 11.53 15.62
CA GLY A 315 -35.97 11.71 17.07
C GLY A 315 -36.45 13.08 17.47
N ASN A 316 -35.96 14.12 16.81
CA ASN A 316 -36.34 15.50 17.08
C ASN A 316 -37.81 15.79 16.64
N GLU A 317 -38.28 15.22 15.54
CA GLU A 317 -39.71 15.28 15.14
C GLU A 317 -40.59 14.65 16.22
N SER A 318 -40.26 13.44 16.66
CA SER A 318 -40.98 12.75 17.73
C SER A 318 -40.96 13.51 19.06
N TYR A 319 -39.80 14.10 19.43
CA TYR A 319 -39.67 14.92 20.63
C TYR A 319 -40.53 16.18 20.58
N THR A 320 -40.53 16.87 19.44
CA THR A 320 -41.33 18.08 19.24
C THR A 320 -42.84 17.81 19.37
N ASP A 321 -43.30 16.71 18.75
CA ASP A 321 -44.72 16.30 18.85
C ASP A 321 -45.08 15.91 20.29
N ALA A 322 -44.21 15.12 20.96
CA ALA A 322 -44.41 14.71 22.34
C ALA A 322 -44.49 15.91 23.30
N LEU A 323 -43.56 16.87 23.12
CA LEU A 323 -43.51 18.08 23.95
C LEU A 323 -44.74 18.98 23.73
N ALA A 324 -45.19 19.14 22.47
CA ALA A 324 -46.38 19.90 22.12
C ALA A 324 -47.62 19.27 22.76
N ARG A 325 -47.76 17.93 22.67
CA ARG A 325 -48.89 17.22 23.29
C ARG A 325 -48.88 17.28 24.80
N GLN A 326 -47.72 17.11 25.43
CA GLN A 326 -47.56 17.23 26.87
C GLN A 326 -48.00 18.64 27.36
N LYS A 327 -47.56 19.70 26.69
CA LYS A 327 -47.96 21.08 26.99
C LYS A 327 -49.46 21.29 26.83
N GLN A 328 -50.07 20.77 25.77
CA GLN A 328 -51.52 20.87 25.52
C GLN A 328 -52.32 20.26 26.68
N ILE A 329 -51.92 19.06 27.14
CA ILE A 329 -52.60 18.40 28.22
C ILE A 329 -52.37 19.13 29.61
N SER A 330 -51.13 19.54 29.86
CA SER A 330 -50.76 20.21 31.10
C SER A 330 -51.36 21.60 31.24
N SER A 331 -51.62 22.30 30.14
CA SER A 331 -52.26 23.64 30.15
C SER A 331 -53.77 23.60 30.28
N GLY A 332 -54.42 22.44 30.17
CA GLY A 332 -55.89 22.33 30.18
C GLY A 332 -56.60 23.02 29.02
N PHE A 333 -55.89 23.45 27.96
CA PHE A 333 -56.37 24.26 26.85
C PHE A 333 -56.29 23.50 25.54
N SER A 334 -57.43 23.17 24.95
CA SER A 334 -57.49 22.59 23.60
C SER A 334 -57.43 23.71 22.55
N LEU A 335 -56.24 24.10 22.12
CA LEU A 335 -56.08 24.93 20.94
C LEU A 335 -56.04 24.02 19.70
N PRO A 336 -56.87 24.30 18.65
CA PRO A 336 -56.66 23.67 17.37
C PRO A 336 -55.32 24.21 16.81
N ILE A 337 -54.29 23.39 16.84
CA ILE A 337 -53.01 23.74 16.23
C ILE A 337 -53.19 23.58 14.72
N PRO A 338 -53.12 24.67 13.92
CA PRO A 338 -52.95 24.50 12.49
C PRO A 338 -51.60 23.83 12.22
N ASN A 339 -51.62 22.84 11.37
CA ASN A 339 -50.44 22.09 10.93
C ASN A 339 -49.48 23.01 10.14
N ILE A 340 -48.78 23.91 10.84
CA ILE A 340 -47.83 24.83 10.22
C ILE A 340 -46.44 24.29 10.52
N GLY A 341 -45.83 23.74 9.46
CA GLY A 341 -44.47 23.18 9.46
C GLY A 341 -43.39 24.11 10.00
N GLY A 342 -43.20 24.09 11.32
CA GLY A 342 -42.10 24.78 12.00
C GLY A 342 -40.74 24.18 11.69
N SER A 343 -40.69 23.00 11.03
CA SER A 343 -39.46 22.33 10.60
C SER A 343 -38.74 23.03 9.44
N LEU A 344 -39.41 23.93 8.71
CA LEU A 344 -38.86 24.60 7.53
C LEU A 344 -37.69 25.54 7.88
N PHE A 345 -37.70 26.18 9.05
CA PHE A 345 -36.67 27.15 9.41
C PHE A 345 -35.37 26.49 9.95
N ILE A 346 -35.48 25.33 10.60
CA ILE A 346 -34.30 24.62 11.08
C ILE A 346 -33.62 23.88 9.92
N ILE A 347 -34.42 23.28 9.01
CA ILE A 347 -33.91 22.66 7.79
C ILE A 347 -33.27 23.72 6.88
N LEU A 348 -33.85 24.90 6.75
CA LEU A 348 -33.26 26.03 6.02
C LEU A 348 -31.93 26.49 6.64
N GLY A 349 -31.81 26.49 7.96
CA GLY A 349 -30.56 26.81 8.66
C GLY A 349 -29.44 25.80 8.36
N ILE A 350 -29.73 24.50 8.44
CA ILE A 350 -28.78 23.44 8.16
C ILE A 350 -28.40 23.40 6.66
N VAL A 351 -29.38 23.54 5.78
CA VAL A 351 -29.15 23.62 4.32
C VAL A 351 -28.33 24.85 3.97
N ALA A 352 -28.54 25.98 4.63
CA ALA A 352 -27.75 27.19 4.41
C ALA A 352 -26.28 26.99 4.83
N VAL A 353 -26.04 26.34 5.97
CA VAL A 353 -24.65 26.00 6.41
C VAL A 353 -23.99 25.04 5.45
N VAL A 354 -24.67 23.97 5.01
CA VAL A 354 -24.14 23.02 4.02
C VAL A 354 -23.85 23.71 2.69
N LEU A 355 -24.74 24.61 2.21
CA LEU A 355 -24.52 25.36 0.98
C LEU A 355 -23.38 26.37 1.10
N ILE A 356 -23.15 26.96 2.27
CA ILE A 356 -22.01 27.84 2.52
C ILE A 356 -20.71 27.02 2.48
N VAL A 357 -20.66 25.86 3.13
CA VAL A 357 -19.48 24.99 3.12
C VAL A 357 -19.19 24.47 1.70
N VAL A 358 -20.21 24.00 0.98
CA VAL A 358 -20.07 23.56 -0.42
C VAL A 358 -19.68 24.73 -1.32
N GLY A 359 -20.25 25.91 -1.11
CA GLY A 359 -19.90 27.14 -1.83
C GLY A 359 -18.43 27.56 -1.62
N VAL A 360 -17.92 27.47 -0.40
CA VAL A 360 -16.52 27.75 -0.08
C VAL A 360 -15.58 26.72 -0.73
N ILE A 361 -15.96 25.44 -0.74
CA ILE A 361 -15.17 24.38 -1.38
C ILE A 361 -15.12 24.59 -2.90
N ILE A 362 -16.25 24.90 -3.53
CA ILE A 362 -16.33 25.17 -4.97
C ILE A 362 -15.57 26.46 -5.32
N TYR A 363 -15.69 27.52 -4.51
CA TYR A 363 -14.97 28.78 -4.70
C TYR A 363 -13.45 28.57 -4.61
N ARG A 364 -12.96 27.81 -3.61
CA ARG A 364 -11.54 27.47 -3.47
C ARG A 364 -11.04 26.62 -4.65
N LYS A 365 -11.83 25.66 -5.09
CA LYS A 365 -11.47 24.79 -6.23
C LYS A 365 -11.42 25.59 -7.55
N ARG A 366 -12.24 26.62 -7.71
CA ARG A 366 -12.25 27.49 -8.89
C ARG A 366 -11.10 28.49 -8.90
N SER A 367 -10.68 28.99 -7.74
CA SER A 367 -9.54 29.92 -7.65
C SER A 367 -8.20 29.24 -7.94
N GLN A 368 -8.07 27.91 -7.79
CA GLN A 368 -6.86 27.17 -8.16
C GLN A 368 -6.74 26.91 -9.68
N TRP A 369 -7.78 27.14 -10.47
CA TRP A 369 -7.74 26.97 -11.93
C TRP A 369 -7.41 28.26 -12.68
N ASP A 370 -7.52 29.42 -12.02
CA ASP A 370 -7.20 30.72 -12.63
C ASP A 370 -5.70 31.08 -12.53
N GLU A 371 -4.87 30.32 -11.79
CA GLU A 371 -3.42 30.54 -11.69
C GLU A 371 -2.61 29.68 -12.69
N LEU A 372 -3.25 28.92 -13.58
CA LEU A 372 -2.61 28.07 -14.61
C LEU A 372 -3.00 28.49 -16.05
N GLY A 373 -3.38 29.73 -16.24
CA GLY A 373 -3.64 30.32 -17.54
C GLY A 373 -2.54 31.29 -17.96
#